data_fa7079e3d528b0ccae5764ccaed6add1
#
_entry.id   fa7079e3d528b0ccae5764ccaed6add1
#
_cell.length_a   1.000
_cell.length_b   1.000
_cell.length_c   1.000
_cell.angle_alpha   90.00
_cell.angle_beta   90.00
_cell.angle_gamma   90.00
#
_symmetry.space_group_name_H-M   'P 1'
#
loop_
_entity.id
_entity.type
_entity.pdbx_description
1 polymer ?
#
loop_
_entity_poly.entity_id
_entity_poly.type
_entity_poly.pdbx_seq_one_letter_code
_entity_poly.pdbx_strand_id
1 'polypeptide(L)'
;MSVLEQVQTDVRTAMKSGERDRAAALRMIVDSLQQDAKLGKGDEIAVLQRERKKRLEAAEAYGDAGRDEQATAERFEAELIDAYLPRQLSDEELAELVDAALAETGATEQKQMGQVMAALMPKLGGRADGKRAGAAVREKLGA
;
A
#
# COMPACT_ATOMS: atom_id res chain seq x y z
N MET A 1 14.11 14.05 -5.23
CA MET A 1 14.42 13.30 -4.00
C MET A 1 13.68 11.96 -4.01
N SER A 2 14.37 10.84 -3.83
CA SER A 2 13.74 9.54 -3.76
C SER A 2 12.94 9.38 -2.46
N VAL A 3 12.04 8.41 -2.41
CA VAL A 3 11.30 8.11 -1.17
C VAL A 3 12.29 7.72 -0.06
N LEU A 4 13.29 6.91 -0.37
CA LEU A 4 14.32 6.53 0.60
C LEU A 4 14.99 7.77 1.22
N GLU A 5 15.39 8.73 0.41
CA GLU A 5 16.00 9.97 0.88
C GLU A 5 15.04 10.78 1.76
N GLN A 6 13.76 10.86 1.37
CA GLN A 6 12.73 11.54 2.15
C GLN A 6 12.57 10.90 3.52
N VAL A 7 12.45 9.57 3.57
CA VAL A 7 12.26 8.84 4.84
C VAL A 7 13.50 9.00 5.73
N GLN A 8 14.70 8.91 5.16
CA GLN A 8 15.94 9.14 5.91
C GLN A 8 15.99 10.54 6.54
N THR A 9 15.55 11.55 5.80
CA THR A 9 15.45 12.91 6.32
C THR A 9 14.45 13.00 7.46
N ASP A 10 13.31 12.35 7.31
CA ASP A 10 12.24 12.35 8.33
C ASP A 10 12.65 11.59 9.59
N VAL A 11 13.46 10.55 9.47
CA VAL A 11 14.07 9.87 10.63
C VAL A 11 14.90 10.86 11.44
N ARG A 12 15.76 11.62 10.77
CA ARG A 12 16.59 12.61 11.45
C ARG A 12 15.77 13.68 12.14
N THR A 13 14.71 14.15 11.47
CA THR A 13 13.78 15.14 12.04
C THR A 13 13.08 14.59 13.29
N ALA A 14 12.58 13.37 13.21
CA ALA A 14 11.91 12.72 14.34
C ALA A 14 12.85 12.53 15.52
N MET A 15 14.11 12.16 15.27
CA MET A 15 15.12 12.02 16.31
C MET A 15 15.40 13.34 17.01
N LYS A 16 15.53 14.43 16.24
CA LYS A 16 15.76 15.78 16.79
C LYS A 16 14.60 16.26 17.63
N SER A 17 13.38 15.89 17.26
CA SER A 17 12.15 16.27 17.97
C SER A 17 11.84 15.37 19.17
N GLY A 18 12.63 14.32 19.40
CA GLY A 18 12.40 13.36 20.48
C GLY A 18 11.26 12.39 20.23
N GLU A 19 10.78 12.28 19.00
CA GLU A 19 9.73 11.35 18.58
C GLU A 19 10.30 9.97 18.32
N ARG A 20 10.60 9.25 19.39
CA ARG A 20 11.31 7.95 19.31
C ARG A 20 10.55 6.87 18.57
N ASP A 21 9.25 6.76 18.82
CA ASP A 21 8.41 5.73 18.18
C ASP A 21 8.30 5.98 16.69
N ARG A 22 8.15 7.25 16.30
CA ARG A 22 8.11 7.66 14.90
C ARG A 22 9.44 7.35 14.21
N ALA A 23 10.56 7.71 14.84
CA ALA A 23 11.89 7.44 14.29
C ALA A 23 12.14 5.94 14.11
N ALA A 24 11.75 5.12 15.08
CA ALA A 24 11.92 3.67 15.00
C ALA A 24 11.08 3.07 13.86
N ALA A 25 9.82 3.49 13.73
CA ALA A 25 8.95 3.03 12.65
C ALA A 25 9.49 3.43 11.27
N LEU A 26 9.95 4.68 11.13
CA LEU A 26 10.53 5.16 9.87
C LEU A 26 11.81 4.42 9.51
N ARG A 27 12.64 4.03 10.48
CA ARG A 27 13.84 3.23 10.23
C ARG A 27 13.52 1.87 9.62
N MET A 28 12.44 1.24 10.04
CA MET A 28 12.00 -0.03 9.46
C MET A 28 11.66 0.14 7.99
N ILE A 29 11.03 1.26 7.64
CA ILE A 29 10.73 1.60 6.23
C ILE A 29 12.02 1.81 5.44
N VAL A 30 12.98 2.53 6.01
CA VAL A 30 14.30 2.74 5.40
C VAL A 30 14.96 1.40 5.09
N ASP A 31 14.97 0.48 6.06
CA ASP A 31 15.58 -0.83 5.89
C ASP A 31 14.97 -1.60 4.73
N SER A 32 13.64 -1.59 4.61
CA SER A 32 12.94 -2.26 3.52
C SER A 32 13.26 -1.64 2.16
N LEU A 33 13.30 -0.31 2.10
CA LEU A 33 13.65 0.41 0.86
C LEU A 33 15.11 0.16 0.45
N GLN A 34 16.03 0.14 1.40
CA GLN A 34 17.43 -0.15 1.14
C GLN A 34 17.63 -1.57 0.63
N GLN A 35 16.91 -2.52 1.19
CA GLN A 35 16.98 -3.92 0.78
C GLN A 35 16.49 -4.09 -0.65
N ASP A 36 15.39 -3.44 -1.02
CA ASP A 36 14.86 -3.45 -2.38
C ASP A 36 15.86 -2.84 -3.37
N ALA A 37 16.48 -1.72 -3.00
CA ALA A 37 17.49 -1.05 -3.83
C ALA A 37 18.70 -1.97 -4.08
N LYS A 38 19.15 -2.72 -3.07
CA LYS A 38 20.25 -3.68 -3.21
C LYS A 38 19.92 -4.82 -4.16
N LEU A 39 18.65 -5.21 -4.23
CA LEU A 39 18.20 -6.27 -5.14
C LEU A 39 17.99 -5.74 -6.57
N GLY A 40 18.22 -4.45 -6.80
CA GLY A 40 18.13 -3.82 -8.10
C GLY A 40 16.73 -3.66 -8.66
N LYS A 41 15.69 -3.80 -7.83
CA LYS A 41 14.30 -3.70 -8.27
C LYS A 41 13.85 -2.24 -8.39
N GLY A 42 14.29 -1.37 -7.48
CA GLY A 42 14.06 0.07 -7.54
C GLY A 42 12.62 0.55 -7.53
N ASP A 43 11.69 -0.30 -7.10
CA ASP A 43 10.25 0.03 -7.06
C ASP A 43 9.84 0.39 -5.63
N GLU A 44 10.11 1.65 -5.26
CA GLU A 44 9.80 2.16 -3.93
C GLU A 44 8.31 2.09 -3.58
N ILE A 45 7.45 2.38 -4.54
CA ILE A 45 5.99 2.35 -4.30
C ILE A 45 5.53 0.92 -3.98
N ALA A 46 6.02 -0.07 -4.72
CA ALA A 46 5.68 -1.47 -4.45
C ALA A 46 6.15 -1.92 -3.06
N VAL A 47 7.34 -1.48 -2.64
CA VAL A 47 7.86 -1.75 -1.29
C VAL A 47 6.92 -1.16 -0.23
N LEU A 48 6.54 0.09 -0.39
CA LEU A 48 5.65 0.77 0.56
C LEU A 48 4.29 0.09 0.63
N GLN A 49 3.72 -0.29 -0.48
CA GLN A 49 2.43 -1.00 -0.52
C GLN A 49 2.50 -2.35 0.19
N ARG A 50 3.56 -3.10 -0.03
CA ARG A 50 3.79 -4.40 0.61
C ARG A 50 3.95 -4.25 2.13
N GLU A 51 4.73 -3.27 2.56
CA GLU A 51 4.96 -3.00 3.97
C GLU A 51 3.70 -2.51 4.67
N ARG A 52 2.92 -1.68 4.01
CA ARG A 52 1.64 -1.22 4.52
C ARG A 52 0.67 -2.39 4.73
N LYS A 53 0.57 -3.26 3.73
CA LYS A 53 -0.29 -4.45 3.79
C LYS A 53 0.09 -5.36 4.97
N LYS A 54 1.37 -5.63 5.16
CA LYS A 54 1.86 -6.44 6.28
C LYS A 54 1.42 -5.86 7.63
N ARG A 55 1.54 -4.55 7.80
CA ARG A 55 1.18 -3.90 9.05
C ARG A 55 -0.31 -3.92 9.32
N LEU A 56 -1.12 -3.73 8.29
CA LEU A 56 -2.57 -3.82 8.43
C LEU A 56 -3.03 -5.24 8.74
N GLU A 57 -2.42 -6.24 8.12
CA GLU A 57 -2.70 -7.65 8.44
C GLU A 57 -2.29 -8.00 9.88
N ALA A 58 -1.14 -7.51 10.31
CA ALA A 58 -0.67 -7.69 11.69
C ALA A 58 -1.62 -7.00 12.68
N ALA A 59 -2.08 -5.79 12.37
CA ALA A 59 -3.03 -5.06 13.20
C ALA A 59 -4.34 -5.84 13.36
N GLU A 60 -4.85 -6.40 12.29
CA GLU A 60 -6.06 -7.22 12.31
C GLU A 60 -5.85 -8.47 13.19
N ALA A 61 -4.73 -9.16 13.03
CA ALA A 61 -4.42 -10.34 13.82
C ALA A 61 -4.28 -10.02 15.31
N TYR A 62 -3.61 -8.93 15.65
CA TYR A 62 -3.49 -8.49 17.03
C TYR A 62 -4.83 -8.09 17.62
N GLY A 63 -5.66 -7.38 16.86
CA GLY A 63 -7.00 -6.98 17.29
C GLY A 63 -7.88 -8.19 17.60
N ASP A 64 -7.86 -9.20 16.73
CA ASP A 64 -8.61 -10.44 16.90
C ASP A 64 -8.14 -11.23 18.15
N ALA A 65 -6.87 -11.11 18.50
CA ALA A 65 -6.28 -11.75 19.67
C ALA A 65 -6.44 -10.93 20.96
N GLY A 66 -7.12 -9.78 20.90
CA GLY A 66 -7.31 -8.89 22.04
C GLY A 66 -6.07 -8.10 22.42
N ARG A 67 -5.08 -8.02 21.54
CA ARG A 67 -3.83 -7.26 21.77
C ARG A 67 -3.93 -5.88 21.16
N ASP A 68 -4.75 -5.03 21.75
CA ASP A 68 -5.11 -3.74 21.19
C ASP A 68 -3.95 -2.76 21.08
N GLU A 69 -3.00 -2.80 22.02
CA GLU A 69 -1.83 -1.92 21.97
C GLU A 69 -0.94 -2.24 20.78
N GLN A 70 -0.69 -3.53 20.53
CA GLN A 70 0.10 -3.96 19.38
C GLN A 70 -0.64 -3.64 18.07
N ALA A 71 -1.95 -3.83 18.04
CA ALA A 71 -2.77 -3.49 16.87
C ALA A 71 -2.66 -1.99 16.56
N THR A 72 -2.75 -1.15 17.58
CA THR A 72 -2.63 0.31 17.43
C THR A 72 -1.24 0.71 16.91
N ALA A 73 -0.18 0.06 17.42
CA ALA A 73 1.18 0.32 16.95
C ALA A 73 1.36 -0.03 15.47
N GLU A 74 0.80 -1.15 15.03
CA GLU A 74 0.85 -1.54 13.61
C GLU A 74 0.09 -0.56 12.72
N ARG A 75 -1.09 -0.09 13.15
CA ARG A 75 -1.86 0.92 12.42
C ARG A 75 -1.10 2.25 12.31
N PHE A 76 -0.41 2.64 13.37
CA PHE A 76 0.41 3.85 13.37
C PHE A 76 1.51 3.74 12.30
N GLU A 77 2.20 2.60 12.23
CA GLU A 77 3.24 2.37 11.23
C GLU A 77 2.66 2.39 9.81
N ALA A 78 1.47 1.82 9.59
CA ALA A 78 0.79 1.87 8.30
C ALA A 78 0.44 3.31 7.90
N GLU A 79 -0.01 4.13 8.84
CA GLU A 79 -0.32 5.55 8.59
C GLU A 79 0.92 6.34 8.20
N LEU A 80 2.06 6.05 8.80
CA LEU A 80 3.32 6.71 8.42
C LEU A 80 3.69 6.43 6.97
N ILE A 81 3.43 5.20 6.50
CA ILE A 81 3.69 4.82 5.12
C ILE A 81 2.79 5.61 4.16
N ASP A 82 1.55 5.87 4.54
CA ASP A 82 0.59 6.61 3.70
C ASP A 82 1.12 7.99 3.29
N ALA A 83 1.92 8.62 4.13
CA ALA A 83 2.51 9.93 3.81
C ALA A 83 3.45 9.89 2.61
N TYR A 84 4.00 8.72 2.28
CA TYR A 84 4.95 8.54 1.18
C TYR A 84 4.33 7.90 -0.06
N LEU A 85 3.10 7.42 0.06
CA LEU A 85 2.38 6.86 -1.09
C LEU A 85 1.71 7.98 -1.88
N PRO A 86 1.48 7.78 -3.19
CA PRO A 86 0.63 8.69 -3.96
C PRO A 86 -0.76 8.81 -3.32
N ARG A 87 -1.46 9.92 -3.59
CA ARG A 87 -2.83 10.11 -3.11
C ARG A 87 -3.68 8.90 -3.50
N GLN A 88 -4.32 8.28 -2.53
CA GLN A 88 -5.15 7.10 -2.78
C GLN A 88 -6.42 7.50 -3.54
N LEU A 89 -6.87 6.63 -4.43
CA LEU A 89 -8.09 6.83 -5.19
C LEU A 89 -9.30 6.73 -4.27
N SER A 90 -10.31 7.57 -4.51
CA SER A 90 -11.62 7.39 -3.90
C SER A 90 -12.29 6.14 -4.50
N ASP A 91 -13.35 5.65 -3.85
CA ASP A 91 -14.09 4.51 -4.36
C ASP A 91 -14.68 4.80 -5.75
N GLU A 92 -15.16 6.03 -5.98
CA GLU A 92 -15.68 6.47 -7.27
C GLU A 92 -14.59 6.50 -8.35
N GLU A 93 -13.42 7.05 -8.02
CA GLU A 93 -12.29 7.09 -8.95
C GLU A 93 -11.80 5.68 -9.30
N LEU A 94 -11.75 4.79 -8.32
CA LEU A 94 -11.36 3.40 -8.54
C LEU A 94 -12.40 2.69 -9.43
N ALA A 95 -13.69 2.90 -9.17
CA ALA A 95 -14.77 2.32 -9.98
C ALA A 95 -14.66 2.74 -11.43
N GLU A 96 -14.34 4.01 -11.71
CA GLU A 96 -14.14 4.50 -13.08
C GLU A 96 -12.99 3.79 -13.79
N LEU A 97 -11.88 3.55 -13.09
CA LEU A 97 -10.74 2.84 -13.66
C LEU A 97 -11.06 1.35 -13.88
N VAL A 98 -11.83 0.75 -12.98
CA VAL A 98 -12.33 -0.62 -13.16
C VAL A 98 -13.21 -0.73 -14.39
N ASP A 99 -14.15 0.21 -14.57
CA ASP A 99 -15.02 0.25 -15.74
C ASP A 99 -14.20 0.37 -17.03
N ALA A 100 -13.16 1.21 -17.03
CA ALA A 100 -12.26 1.33 -18.18
C ALA A 100 -11.52 0.02 -18.49
N ALA A 101 -11.06 -0.68 -17.47
CA ALA A 101 -10.39 -1.97 -17.64
C ALA A 101 -11.35 -3.05 -18.14
N LEU A 102 -12.60 -3.05 -17.66
CA LEU A 102 -13.64 -3.96 -18.15
C LEU A 102 -13.98 -3.69 -19.62
N ALA A 103 -14.09 -2.43 -20.00
CA ALA A 103 -14.34 -2.06 -21.40
C ALA A 103 -13.17 -2.48 -22.30
N GLU A 104 -11.94 -2.29 -21.84
CA GLU A 104 -10.73 -2.65 -22.58
C GLU A 104 -10.61 -4.16 -22.80
N THR A 105 -10.95 -4.97 -21.78
CA THR A 105 -10.84 -6.43 -21.86
C THR A 105 -12.07 -7.13 -22.38
N GLY A 106 -13.23 -6.49 -22.32
CA GLY A 106 -14.51 -7.10 -22.66
C GLY A 106 -14.96 -8.18 -21.68
N ALA A 107 -14.37 -8.24 -20.49
CA ALA A 107 -14.67 -9.26 -19.50
C ALA A 107 -16.07 -9.13 -18.92
N THR A 108 -16.75 -10.26 -18.71
CA THR A 108 -18.10 -10.33 -18.16
C THR A 108 -18.25 -11.37 -17.05
N GLU A 109 -17.23 -12.19 -16.82
CA GLU A 109 -17.27 -13.31 -15.88
C GLU A 109 -16.10 -13.29 -14.89
N GLN A 110 -16.33 -13.83 -13.70
CA GLN A 110 -15.32 -13.90 -12.64
C GLN A 110 -14.03 -14.61 -13.07
N LYS A 111 -14.13 -15.63 -13.91
CA LYS A 111 -12.94 -16.34 -14.40
C LYS A 111 -12.01 -15.46 -15.22
N GLN A 112 -12.48 -14.32 -15.70
CA GLN A 112 -11.71 -13.34 -16.46
C GLN A 112 -11.02 -12.30 -15.58
N MET A 113 -11.12 -12.45 -14.25
CA MET A 113 -10.57 -11.49 -13.30
C MET A 113 -9.08 -11.20 -13.53
N GLY A 114 -8.30 -12.24 -13.85
CA GLY A 114 -6.86 -12.08 -14.12
C GLY A 114 -6.58 -11.12 -15.27
N GLN A 115 -7.38 -11.19 -16.34
CA GLN A 115 -7.27 -10.28 -17.49
C GLN A 115 -7.60 -8.85 -17.10
N VAL A 116 -8.66 -8.67 -16.33
CA VAL A 116 -9.09 -7.34 -15.86
C VAL A 116 -8.02 -6.73 -14.96
N MET A 117 -7.47 -7.52 -14.03
CA MET A 117 -6.41 -7.05 -13.14
C MET A 117 -5.16 -6.65 -13.92
N ALA A 118 -4.78 -7.42 -14.94
CA ALA A 118 -3.63 -7.09 -15.78
C ALA A 118 -3.82 -5.75 -16.51
N ALA A 119 -5.05 -5.43 -16.93
CA ALA A 119 -5.37 -4.15 -17.57
C ALA A 119 -5.48 -3.01 -16.55
N LEU A 120 -5.96 -3.30 -15.34
CA LEU A 120 -6.22 -2.30 -14.30
C LEU A 120 -4.95 -1.84 -13.58
N MET A 121 -4.09 -2.77 -13.17
CA MET A 121 -2.94 -2.45 -12.31
C MET A 121 -2.05 -1.33 -12.86
N PRO A 122 -1.69 -1.28 -14.16
CA PRO A 122 -0.90 -0.17 -14.69
C PRO A 122 -1.59 1.20 -14.56
N LYS A 123 -2.93 1.22 -14.56
CA LYS A 123 -3.72 2.45 -14.45
C LYS A 123 -3.74 3.01 -13.03
N LEU A 124 -3.49 2.18 -12.02
CA LEU A 124 -3.57 2.57 -10.62
C LEU A 124 -2.40 3.45 -10.19
N GLY A 125 -1.20 3.19 -10.71
CA GLY A 125 -0.02 4.00 -10.39
C GLY A 125 0.29 4.07 -8.89
N GLY A 126 0.05 2.99 -8.14
CA GLY A 126 0.27 2.95 -6.70
C GLY A 126 -0.80 3.64 -5.87
N ARG A 127 -1.89 4.11 -6.48
CA ARG A 127 -2.96 4.86 -5.80
C ARG A 127 -4.07 3.99 -5.21
N ALA A 128 -3.98 2.68 -5.43
CA ALA A 128 -4.82 1.67 -4.77
C ALA A 128 -4.01 0.38 -4.71
N ASP A 129 -4.19 -0.42 -3.66
CA ASP A 129 -3.50 -1.69 -3.55
C ASP A 129 -4.25 -2.81 -4.30
N GLY A 130 -3.58 -3.95 -4.48
CA GLY A 130 -4.15 -5.08 -5.22
C GLY A 130 -5.38 -5.68 -4.57
N LYS A 131 -5.45 -5.69 -3.23
CA LYS A 131 -6.60 -6.22 -2.50
C LYS A 131 -7.85 -5.38 -2.75
N ARG A 132 -7.71 -4.06 -2.65
CA ARG A 132 -8.80 -3.11 -2.89
C ARG A 132 -9.24 -3.14 -4.35
N ALA A 133 -8.28 -3.16 -5.26
CA ALA A 133 -8.55 -3.26 -6.70
C ALA A 133 -9.29 -4.56 -7.04
N GLY A 134 -8.83 -5.69 -6.49
CA GLY A 134 -9.47 -6.99 -6.69
C GLY A 134 -10.90 -7.03 -6.19
N ALA A 135 -11.17 -6.45 -5.02
CA ALA A 135 -12.53 -6.36 -4.47
C ALA A 135 -13.44 -5.55 -5.38
N ALA A 136 -12.94 -4.42 -5.91
CA ALA A 136 -13.70 -3.57 -6.83
C ALA A 136 -14.03 -4.29 -8.15
N VAL A 137 -13.09 -5.06 -8.68
CA VAL A 137 -13.31 -5.87 -9.90
C VAL A 137 -14.35 -6.95 -9.65
N ARG A 138 -14.24 -7.68 -8.53
CA ARG A 138 -15.20 -8.73 -8.19
C ARG A 138 -16.63 -8.19 -8.09
N GLU A 139 -16.79 -7.04 -7.45
CA GLU A 139 -18.08 -6.39 -7.33
C GLU A 139 -18.70 -6.08 -8.68
N LYS A 140 -17.91 -5.52 -9.59
CA LYS A 140 -18.38 -5.15 -10.95
C LYS A 140 -18.67 -6.37 -11.81
N LEU A 141 -17.97 -7.48 -11.61
CA LEU A 141 -18.21 -8.72 -12.36
C LEU A 141 -19.42 -9.52 -11.82
N GLY A 142 -20.11 -8.99 -10.83
CA GLY A 142 -21.38 -9.55 -10.37
C GLY A 142 -21.24 -10.79 -9.51
N ALA A 143 -20.19 -10.85 -8.75
CA ALA A 143 -20.00 -11.95 -7.82
C ALA A 143 -21.08 -11.98 -6.75
#